data_07b3a6f36a734c54e87ed8c91058e29b
#
_entry.id   07b3a6f36a734c54e87ed8c91058e29b
#
_cell.length_a   1.000
_cell.length_b   1.000
_cell.length_c   1.000
_cell.angle_alpha   90.00
_cell.angle_beta   90.00
_cell.angle_gamma   90.00
#
_symmetry.space_group_name_H-M   'P 1'
#
loop_
_entity.id
_entity.type
_entity.pdbx_description
1 polymer ?
#
loop_
_entity_poly.entity_id
_entity_poly.type
_entity_poly.pdbx_seq_one_letter_code
_entity_poly.pdbx_strand_id
1 'polypeptide(L)'
;RDRSVSRGLGDVYKRQVMGFDNRDSTDEELEKMKELLCNAMENGAAGLSTGLVYTPSCYASTREIVELAKVIAPYGGIYCSHMRDESVNIVEAVEEVLTIGREAKVPVCISHHKVMGKKNWDLQKKTLEMIDAAVKEGISVTCDQYPYTWNQTALNVIVPPWYFDHGVEAMAKLLEDPDMRRKIREEIDDTSGKYDNYFLNAGSWDGVMVTTSPACPEVEGKTIGEYARELGKDPYDTFFDILVMNKGDSSAVFNTMKDENLFDVILNENAIVGSDGLTRALNEKSHPRAYGTMPRAINYYVRENHIMSLEAMINKMTGETAKRLHFRSKGIIADGYDADILVIDWDNFYDRATYVNSCELTDGIDYVIVNGEVVWHDKQFTGRFPGRVIRHEK
;
A
#
# COMPACT_ATOMS: atom_id res chain seq x y z
N ARG A 1 1.22 -20.02 6.66
CA ARG A 1 0.74 -18.63 6.81
C ARG A 1 1.05 -17.92 5.51
N ASP A 2 0.00 -17.52 4.85
CA ASP A 2 0.04 -16.83 3.57
C ASP A 2 0.67 -15.42 3.76
N ARG A 3 1.85 -15.19 3.20
CA ARG A 3 2.66 -13.97 3.37
C ARG A 3 2.44 -12.93 2.27
N SER A 4 1.37 -13.05 1.47
CA SER A 4 1.13 -12.11 0.37
C SER A 4 0.84 -10.70 0.87
N VAL A 5 1.42 -9.75 0.15
CA VAL A 5 1.38 -8.31 0.38
C VAL A 5 -0.05 -7.76 0.25
N SER A 6 -0.40 -6.80 1.08
CA SER A 6 -1.65 -6.04 1.14
C SER A 6 -2.91 -6.81 0.76
N ARG A 7 -3.64 -7.26 1.78
CA ARG A 7 -4.93 -7.91 1.58
C ARG A 7 -5.99 -7.09 2.27
N GLY A 8 -6.69 -6.32 1.47
CA GLY A 8 -7.94 -5.77 1.91
C GLY A 8 -8.91 -6.87 2.33
N LEU A 9 -9.80 -6.59 3.28
CA LEU A 9 -10.82 -7.55 3.71
C LEU A 9 -11.69 -8.02 2.54
N GLY A 10 -11.92 -7.16 1.51
CA GLY A 10 -12.64 -7.53 0.29
C GLY A 10 -11.96 -8.65 -0.49
N ASP A 11 -10.63 -8.60 -0.63
CA ASP A 11 -9.85 -9.64 -1.31
C ASP A 11 -9.98 -10.99 -0.60
N VAL A 12 -9.95 -10.96 0.73
CA VAL A 12 -10.11 -12.15 1.56
C VAL A 12 -11.49 -12.77 1.36
N TYR A 13 -12.57 -11.99 1.37
CA TYR A 13 -13.92 -12.50 1.20
C TYR A 13 -14.16 -13.06 -0.19
N LYS A 14 -13.71 -12.35 -1.24
CA LYS A 14 -13.81 -12.85 -2.62
C LYS A 14 -13.09 -14.18 -2.77
N ARG A 15 -11.87 -14.28 -2.27
CA ARG A 15 -11.09 -15.53 -2.31
C ARG A 15 -11.73 -16.67 -1.50
N GLN A 16 -12.34 -16.37 -0.33
CA GLN A 16 -12.99 -17.37 0.50
C GLN A 16 -14.26 -17.94 -0.16
N VAL A 17 -14.98 -17.13 -0.93
CA VAL A 17 -16.24 -17.52 -1.55
C VAL A 17 -16.06 -18.06 -2.96
N MET A 18 -15.20 -17.43 -3.76
CA MET A 18 -15.02 -17.72 -5.20
C MET A 18 -13.67 -18.32 -5.57
N GLY A 19 -12.70 -18.36 -4.63
CA GLY A 19 -11.33 -18.78 -4.97
C GLY A 19 -10.62 -17.75 -5.88
N PHE A 20 -10.06 -18.21 -6.99
CA PHE A 20 -9.36 -17.39 -7.99
C PHE A 20 -10.12 -17.25 -9.31
N ASP A 21 -11.41 -17.55 -9.32
CA ASP A 21 -12.22 -17.50 -10.54
C ASP A 21 -12.24 -16.09 -11.16
N ASN A 22 -11.88 -16.03 -12.44
CA ASN A 22 -11.87 -14.79 -13.23
C ASN A 22 -13.27 -14.51 -13.80
N ARG A 23 -14.19 -14.11 -12.94
CA ARG A 23 -15.58 -13.76 -13.28
C ARG A 23 -16.21 -12.88 -12.22
N ASP A 24 -17.34 -12.28 -12.54
CA ASP A 24 -18.19 -11.64 -11.55
C ASP A 24 -18.79 -12.68 -10.58
N SER A 25 -19.10 -12.22 -9.36
CA SER A 25 -19.84 -13.03 -8.38
C SER A 25 -21.28 -13.24 -8.83
N THR A 26 -21.82 -14.41 -8.53
CA THR A 26 -23.29 -14.63 -8.56
C THR A 26 -23.94 -13.88 -7.40
N ASP A 27 -25.26 -13.69 -7.48
CA ASP A 27 -26.00 -13.04 -6.38
C ASP A 27 -25.86 -13.83 -5.05
N GLU A 28 -25.83 -15.17 -5.11
CA GLU A 28 -25.62 -16.01 -3.91
C GLU A 28 -24.20 -15.85 -3.32
N GLU A 29 -23.19 -15.75 -4.17
CA GLU A 29 -21.81 -15.51 -3.73
C GLU A 29 -21.64 -14.12 -3.14
N LEU A 30 -22.27 -13.11 -3.76
CA LEU A 30 -22.27 -11.74 -3.24
C LEU A 30 -22.93 -11.67 -1.86
N GLU A 31 -24.06 -12.33 -1.67
CA GLU A 31 -24.70 -12.37 -0.34
C GLU A 31 -23.82 -13.05 0.71
N LYS A 32 -23.12 -14.13 0.40
CA LYS A 32 -22.15 -14.73 1.32
C LYS A 32 -21.02 -13.78 1.69
N MET A 33 -20.49 -13.02 0.72
CA MET A 33 -19.46 -12.00 1.00
C MET A 33 -20.02 -10.89 1.91
N LYS A 34 -21.27 -10.44 1.68
CA LYS A 34 -21.94 -9.46 2.54
C LYS A 34 -22.13 -9.97 3.96
N GLU A 35 -22.50 -11.24 4.15
CA GLU A 35 -22.62 -11.85 5.48
C GLU A 35 -21.29 -11.87 6.24
N LEU A 36 -20.18 -12.24 5.56
CA LEU A 36 -18.86 -12.23 6.16
C LEU A 36 -18.42 -10.82 6.57
N LEU A 37 -18.69 -9.83 5.72
CA LEU A 37 -18.40 -8.43 6.00
C LEU A 37 -19.26 -7.88 7.15
N CYS A 38 -20.56 -8.19 7.16
CA CYS A 38 -21.45 -7.81 8.25
C CYS A 38 -20.95 -8.34 9.60
N ASN A 39 -20.57 -9.61 9.65
CA ASN A 39 -19.99 -10.23 10.85
C ASN A 39 -18.70 -9.49 11.29
N ALA A 40 -17.81 -9.13 10.35
CA ALA A 40 -16.61 -8.36 10.70
C ALA A 40 -16.96 -6.99 11.29
N MET A 41 -17.91 -6.27 10.71
CA MET A 41 -18.36 -4.97 11.21
C MET A 41 -18.98 -5.07 12.60
N GLU A 42 -19.80 -6.10 12.86
CA GLU A 42 -20.37 -6.38 14.19
C GLU A 42 -19.30 -6.68 15.24
N ASN A 43 -18.16 -7.24 14.83
CA ASN A 43 -17.01 -7.50 15.69
C ASN A 43 -16.02 -6.30 15.79
N GLY A 44 -16.38 -5.12 15.26
CA GLY A 44 -15.66 -3.87 15.45
C GLY A 44 -14.62 -3.60 14.38
N ALA A 45 -14.78 -4.12 13.16
CA ALA A 45 -13.98 -3.69 12.00
C ALA A 45 -14.27 -2.22 11.66
N ALA A 46 -13.24 -1.48 11.22
CA ALA A 46 -13.36 -0.07 10.88
C ALA A 46 -13.98 0.17 9.48
N GLY A 47 -14.05 -0.86 8.64
CA GLY A 47 -14.59 -0.72 7.30
C GLY A 47 -14.19 -1.85 6.36
N LEU A 48 -14.24 -1.57 5.06
CA LEU A 48 -13.89 -2.47 3.97
C LEU A 48 -12.64 -1.95 3.27
N SER A 49 -11.70 -2.81 2.92
CA SER A 49 -10.58 -2.45 2.05
C SER A 49 -10.40 -3.44 0.90
N THR A 50 -9.93 -2.95 -0.24
CA THR A 50 -9.64 -3.75 -1.44
C THR A 50 -8.27 -3.45 -2.00
N GLY A 51 -7.69 -4.44 -2.71
CA GLY A 51 -6.48 -4.25 -3.51
C GLY A 51 -6.75 -4.67 -4.95
N LEU A 52 -7.33 -3.76 -5.74
CA LEU A 52 -7.93 -4.06 -7.05
C LEU A 52 -6.91 -4.34 -8.17
N VAL A 53 -5.62 -4.19 -7.91
CA VAL A 53 -4.54 -4.64 -8.82
C VAL A 53 -4.25 -6.13 -8.65
N TYR A 54 -4.60 -6.72 -7.50
CA TYR A 54 -4.24 -8.09 -7.14
C TYR A 54 -5.35 -9.09 -7.47
N THR A 55 -4.96 -10.32 -7.85
CA THR A 55 -5.89 -11.43 -8.01
C THR A 55 -6.29 -12.00 -6.64
N PRO A 56 -7.57 -12.35 -6.43
CA PRO A 56 -8.69 -12.30 -7.37
C PRO A 56 -9.48 -10.98 -7.42
N SER A 57 -9.12 -9.96 -6.64
CA SER A 57 -9.89 -8.72 -6.54
C SER A 57 -9.91 -7.90 -7.83
N CYS A 58 -8.88 -8.02 -8.67
CA CYS A 58 -8.85 -7.38 -9.98
C CYS A 58 -10.00 -7.84 -10.92
N TYR A 59 -10.62 -8.98 -10.63
CA TYR A 59 -11.78 -9.51 -11.35
C TYR A 59 -13.13 -9.01 -10.82
N ALA A 60 -13.14 -8.28 -9.69
CA ALA A 60 -14.37 -7.70 -9.16
C ALA A 60 -14.84 -6.53 -10.01
N SER A 61 -16.14 -6.48 -10.33
CA SER A 61 -16.74 -5.30 -10.95
C SER A 61 -16.96 -4.19 -9.91
N THR A 62 -17.01 -2.94 -10.37
CA THR A 62 -17.35 -1.78 -9.52
C THR A 62 -18.70 -1.99 -8.81
N ARG A 63 -19.69 -2.62 -9.47
CA ARG A 63 -20.98 -2.97 -8.89
C ARG A 63 -20.83 -3.90 -7.68
N GLU A 64 -20.01 -4.95 -7.78
CA GLU A 64 -19.75 -5.88 -6.68
C GLU A 64 -19.19 -5.11 -5.45
N ILE A 65 -18.23 -4.22 -5.68
CA ILE A 65 -17.60 -3.44 -4.61
C ILE A 65 -18.60 -2.44 -4.00
N VAL A 66 -19.42 -1.76 -4.80
CA VAL A 66 -20.47 -0.87 -4.31
C VAL A 66 -21.46 -1.62 -3.40
N GLU A 67 -21.88 -2.81 -3.81
CA GLU A 67 -22.80 -3.63 -3.00
C GLU A 67 -22.18 -4.08 -1.67
N LEU A 68 -20.89 -4.39 -1.65
CA LEU A 68 -20.16 -4.68 -0.41
C LEU A 68 -19.97 -3.39 0.43
N ALA A 69 -19.64 -2.27 -0.18
CA ALA A 69 -19.48 -1.00 0.52
C ALA A 69 -20.80 -0.52 1.18
N LYS A 70 -21.96 -0.82 0.61
CA LYS A 70 -23.26 -0.54 1.24
C LYS A 70 -23.44 -1.24 2.58
N VAL A 71 -22.80 -2.40 2.80
CA VAL A 71 -22.89 -3.14 4.06
C VAL A 71 -22.23 -2.36 5.21
N ILE A 72 -21.16 -1.62 4.95
CA ILE A 72 -20.43 -0.87 6.00
C ILE A 72 -21.07 0.49 6.33
N ALA A 73 -21.93 1.02 5.47
CA ALA A 73 -22.56 2.34 5.64
C ALA A 73 -23.35 2.46 6.98
N PRO A 74 -24.20 1.51 7.39
CA PRO A 74 -24.94 1.59 8.67
C PRO A 74 -24.04 1.60 9.90
N TYR A 75 -22.79 1.16 9.77
CA TYR A 75 -21.80 1.14 10.85
C TYR A 75 -20.93 2.38 10.88
N GLY A 76 -21.04 3.30 9.90
CA GLY A 76 -20.13 4.44 9.75
C GLY A 76 -18.74 4.00 9.28
N GLY A 77 -18.64 2.86 8.61
CA GLY A 77 -17.38 2.30 8.14
C GLY A 77 -16.78 3.07 6.96
N ILE A 78 -15.46 2.92 6.76
CA ILE A 78 -14.68 3.56 5.71
C ILE A 78 -14.31 2.54 4.64
N TYR A 79 -14.40 2.90 3.36
CA TYR A 79 -13.87 2.10 2.26
C TYR A 79 -12.46 2.58 1.89
N CYS A 80 -11.46 1.70 1.95
CA CYS A 80 -10.08 1.98 1.54
C CYS A 80 -9.72 1.15 0.31
N SER A 81 -9.01 1.73 -0.65
CA SER A 81 -8.62 1.01 -1.87
C SER A 81 -7.17 1.25 -2.27
N HIS A 82 -6.43 0.16 -2.43
CA HIS A 82 -5.38 0.11 -3.45
C HIS A 82 -6.12 0.02 -4.78
N MET A 83 -6.03 1.06 -5.58
CA MET A 83 -6.82 1.20 -6.81
C MET A 83 -6.48 0.13 -7.85
N ARG A 84 -7.32 0.01 -8.86
CA ARG A 84 -7.19 -0.97 -9.94
C ARG A 84 -5.98 -0.71 -10.83
N ASP A 85 -5.62 0.55 -11.00
CA ASP A 85 -4.49 1.02 -11.79
C ASP A 85 -3.95 2.31 -11.16
N GLU A 86 -2.64 2.40 -11.02
CA GLU A 86 -1.96 3.57 -10.47
C GLU A 86 -1.07 4.24 -11.54
N SER A 87 -1.28 3.93 -12.81
CA SER A 87 -0.49 4.39 -13.94
C SER A 87 -1.35 4.94 -15.08
N VAL A 88 -1.42 4.25 -16.19
CA VAL A 88 -2.06 4.74 -17.43
C VAL A 88 -3.56 4.94 -17.30
N ASN A 89 -4.25 4.11 -16.49
CA ASN A 89 -5.71 4.19 -16.26
C ASN A 89 -6.05 4.76 -14.87
N ILE A 90 -5.15 5.53 -14.26
CA ILE A 90 -5.35 6.03 -12.90
C ILE A 90 -6.56 6.97 -12.78
N VAL A 91 -6.90 7.70 -13.83
CA VAL A 91 -8.06 8.61 -13.84
C VAL A 91 -9.35 7.82 -13.67
N GLU A 92 -9.49 6.73 -14.41
CA GLU A 92 -10.60 5.79 -14.31
C GLU A 92 -10.64 5.08 -12.95
N ALA A 93 -9.47 4.72 -12.43
CA ALA A 93 -9.35 4.08 -11.12
C ALA A 93 -9.75 5.03 -9.97
N VAL A 94 -9.39 6.31 -10.03
CA VAL A 94 -9.86 7.33 -9.08
C VAL A 94 -11.37 7.49 -9.18
N GLU A 95 -11.92 7.60 -10.40
CA GLU A 95 -13.38 7.73 -10.59
C GLU A 95 -14.13 6.49 -10.06
N GLU A 96 -13.56 5.28 -10.17
CA GLU A 96 -14.12 4.07 -9.56
C GLU A 96 -14.27 4.21 -8.05
N VAL A 97 -13.22 4.66 -7.34
CA VAL A 97 -13.28 4.89 -5.89
C VAL A 97 -14.29 5.95 -5.51
N LEU A 98 -14.34 7.07 -6.26
CA LEU A 98 -15.31 8.14 -6.04
C LEU A 98 -16.75 7.67 -6.30
N THR A 99 -16.97 6.83 -7.30
CA THR A 99 -18.27 6.21 -7.60
C THR A 99 -18.73 5.31 -6.46
N ILE A 100 -17.81 4.49 -5.91
CA ILE A 100 -18.12 3.64 -4.75
C ILE A 100 -18.54 4.50 -3.55
N GLY A 101 -17.81 5.56 -3.24
CA GLY A 101 -18.16 6.50 -2.17
C GLY A 101 -19.54 7.15 -2.37
N ARG A 102 -19.83 7.58 -3.59
CA ARG A 102 -21.08 8.23 -3.98
C ARG A 102 -22.29 7.30 -3.89
N GLU A 103 -22.17 6.08 -4.44
CA GLU A 103 -23.28 5.14 -4.51
C GLU A 103 -23.52 4.39 -3.20
N ALA A 104 -22.47 4.04 -2.48
CA ALA A 104 -22.58 3.39 -1.18
C ALA A 104 -22.78 4.38 -0.02
N LYS A 105 -22.58 5.68 -0.24
CA LYS A 105 -22.65 6.76 0.77
C LYS A 105 -21.73 6.50 1.96
N VAL A 106 -20.50 6.11 1.70
CA VAL A 106 -19.46 5.86 2.70
C VAL A 106 -18.26 6.79 2.47
N PRO A 107 -17.53 7.15 3.53
CA PRO A 107 -16.22 7.76 3.37
C PRO A 107 -15.29 6.84 2.59
N VAL A 108 -14.45 7.42 1.73
CA VAL A 108 -13.48 6.66 0.94
C VAL A 108 -12.05 7.14 1.22
N CYS A 109 -11.11 6.21 1.22
CA CYS A 109 -9.68 6.48 1.31
C CYS A 109 -8.96 5.84 0.11
N ILE A 110 -8.30 6.67 -0.69
CA ILE A 110 -7.38 6.21 -1.73
C ILE A 110 -6.05 5.91 -1.03
N SER A 111 -5.73 4.63 -0.86
CA SER A 111 -4.51 4.19 -0.19
C SER A 111 -3.28 4.55 -1.02
N HIS A 112 -2.21 5.03 -0.34
CA HIS A 112 -0.89 5.34 -0.92
C HIS A 112 -0.97 6.01 -2.30
N HIS A 113 -1.79 7.06 -2.42
CA HIS A 113 -2.06 7.74 -3.69
C HIS A 113 -0.79 8.18 -4.41
N LYS A 114 -0.60 7.71 -5.61
CA LYS A 114 0.56 7.99 -6.47
C LYS A 114 0.18 7.81 -7.95
N VAL A 115 0.96 8.43 -8.82
CA VAL A 115 0.93 8.17 -10.26
C VAL A 115 2.25 7.54 -10.66
N MET A 116 2.20 6.29 -11.11
CA MET A 116 3.37 5.52 -11.49
C MET A 116 3.74 5.70 -12.96
N GLY A 117 5.06 5.70 -13.22
CA GLY A 117 5.64 5.72 -14.55
C GLY A 117 5.77 7.13 -15.13
N LYS A 118 6.97 7.42 -15.63
CA LYS A 118 7.35 8.76 -16.14
C LYS A 118 6.39 9.33 -17.17
N LYS A 119 5.78 8.50 -17.99
CA LYS A 119 4.83 8.93 -19.03
C LYS A 119 3.51 9.44 -18.45
N ASN A 120 3.18 9.04 -17.23
CA ASN A 120 1.88 9.29 -16.59
C ASN A 120 1.95 10.38 -15.51
N TRP A 121 3.15 10.81 -15.07
CA TRP A 121 3.32 11.69 -13.92
C TRP A 121 2.50 12.98 -13.94
N ASP A 122 2.20 13.51 -15.14
CA ASP A 122 1.37 14.73 -15.30
C ASP A 122 -0.10 14.50 -14.91
N LEU A 123 -0.56 13.23 -14.82
CA LEU A 123 -1.91 12.89 -14.37
C LEU A 123 -2.12 13.16 -12.87
N GLN A 124 -1.03 13.30 -12.07
CA GLN A 124 -1.13 13.54 -10.62
C GLN A 124 -2.00 14.77 -10.31
N LYS A 125 -1.80 15.86 -11.01
CA LYS A 125 -2.60 17.07 -10.81
C LYS A 125 -4.09 16.83 -11.09
N LYS A 126 -4.40 16.10 -12.16
CA LYS A 126 -5.79 15.77 -12.52
C LYS A 126 -6.46 14.91 -11.45
N THR A 127 -5.77 13.91 -10.92
CA THR A 127 -6.35 13.05 -9.87
C THR A 127 -6.62 13.81 -8.58
N LEU A 128 -5.75 14.75 -8.19
CA LEU A 128 -5.99 15.63 -7.03
C LEU A 128 -7.17 16.59 -7.28
N GLU A 129 -7.29 17.16 -8.48
CA GLU A 129 -8.46 17.98 -8.86
C GLU A 129 -9.77 17.17 -8.79
N MET A 130 -9.77 15.89 -9.14
CA MET A 130 -10.94 15.00 -8.99
C MET A 130 -11.29 14.76 -7.53
N ILE A 131 -10.31 14.51 -6.66
CA ILE A 131 -10.51 14.38 -5.21
C ILE A 131 -11.15 15.66 -4.65
N ASP A 132 -10.58 16.82 -4.95
CA ASP A 132 -11.08 18.11 -4.47
C ASP A 132 -12.48 18.42 -4.98
N ALA A 133 -12.81 18.04 -6.21
CA ALA A 133 -14.15 18.18 -6.77
C ALA A 133 -15.15 17.29 -6.03
N ALA A 134 -14.81 16.03 -5.78
CA ALA A 134 -15.66 15.09 -5.06
C ALA A 134 -15.93 15.56 -3.61
N VAL A 135 -14.93 16.12 -2.94
CA VAL A 135 -15.11 16.72 -1.60
C VAL A 135 -16.08 17.91 -1.65
N LYS A 136 -16.01 18.77 -2.68
CA LYS A 136 -16.96 19.87 -2.89
C LYS A 136 -18.37 19.38 -3.20
N GLU A 137 -18.53 18.22 -3.82
CA GLU A 137 -19.82 17.53 -4.02
C GLU A 137 -20.39 16.94 -2.72
N GLY A 138 -19.61 16.92 -1.63
CA GLY A 138 -20.02 16.40 -0.33
C GLY A 138 -19.62 14.94 -0.07
N ILE A 139 -18.79 14.34 -0.92
CA ILE A 139 -18.22 13.00 -0.67
C ILE A 139 -17.05 13.14 0.31
N SER A 140 -17.01 12.32 1.35
CA SER A 140 -15.87 12.27 2.27
C SER A 140 -14.74 11.47 1.62
N VAL A 141 -13.76 12.18 1.05
CA VAL A 141 -12.59 11.57 0.39
C VAL A 141 -11.33 11.88 1.18
N THR A 142 -10.49 10.88 1.35
CA THR A 142 -9.14 11.02 1.89
C THR A 142 -8.20 10.25 0.98
N CYS A 143 -6.95 10.68 0.88
CA CYS A 143 -5.86 9.84 0.37
C CYS A 143 -4.72 9.78 1.38
N ASP A 144 -3.95 8.73 1.37
CA ASP A 144 -2.73 8.66 2.16
C ASP A 144 -1.49 8.49 1.28
N GLN A 145 -0.33 8.81 1.83
CA GLN A 145 0.94 8.72 1.12
C GLN A 145 2.11 8.47 2.05
N TYR A 146 3.12 7.75 1.57
CA TYR A 146 4.44 7.60 2.19
C TYR A 146 5.50 8.45 1.47
N PRO A 147 6.56 8.94 2.17
CA PRO A 147 7.54 9.87 1.62
C PRO A 147 8.68 9.17 0.86
N TYR A 148 8.35 8.33 -0.12
CA TYR A 148 9.33 7.59 -0.92
C TYR A 148 8.90 7.51 -2.38
N THR A 149 9.86 7.60 -3.30
CA THR A 149 9.64 7.54 -4.75
C THR A 149 9.62 6.12 -5.33
N TRP A 150 10.04 5.13 -4.55
CA TRP A 150 9.88 3.72 -4.90
C TRP A 150 8.70 3.15 -4.12
N ASN A 151 7.92 2.30 -4.76
CA ASN A 151 6.86 1.52 -4.10
C ASN A 151 7.33 0.08 -3.88
N GLN A 152 6.59 -0.68 -3.07
CA GLN A 152 6.87 -2.11 -2.82
C GLN A 152 5.62 -2.93 -3.02
N THR A 153 5.78 -4.05 -3.72
CA THR A 153 4.78 -5.13 -3.77
C THR A 153 5.43 -6.47 -4.10
N ALA A 154 4.63 -7.50 -4.41
CA ALA A 154 5.14 -8.77 -4.89
C ALA A 154 5.84 -8.60 -6.25
N LEU A 155 6.97 -9.27 -6.45
CA LEU A 155 7.70 -9.22 -7.73
C LEU A 155 6.87 -9.74 -8.90
N ASN A 156 5.96 -10.66 -8.62
CA ASN A 156 5.10 -11.31 -9.63
C ASN A 156 4.06 -10.37 -10.27
N VAL A 157 3.82 -9.15 -9.76
CA VAL A 157 2.89 -8.16 -10.37
C VAL A 157 3.32 -7.72 -11.77
N ILE A 158 4.58 -7.96 -12.15
CA ILE A 158 5.07 -7.72 -13.50
C ILE A 158 4.41 -8.67 -14.51
N VAL A 159 4.07 -9.90 -14.07
CA VAL A 159 3.38 -10.89 -14.92
C VAL A 159 1.92 -10.50 -15.07
N PRO A 160 1.35 -10.48 -16.30
CA PRO A 160 -0.04 -10.13 -16.50
C PRO A 160 -1.03 -10.93 -15.64
N PRO A 161 -2.10 -10.31 -15.11
CA PRO A 161 -2.98 -10.93 -14.11
C PRO A 161 -3.75 -12.18 -14.61
N TRP A 162 -3.97 -12.31 -15.90
CA TRP A 162 -4.67 -13.48 -16.49
C TRP A 162 -3.86 -14.79 -16.46
N TYR A 163 -2.60 -14.77 -16.02
CA TYR A 163 -1.80 -15.98 -15.77
C TYR A 163 -1.98 -16.54 -14.36
N PHE A 164 -2.80 -15.89 -13.52
CA PHE A 164 -2.99 -16.28 -12.11
C PHE A 164 -4.30 -17.03 -11.82
N ASP A 165 -5.01 -17.51 -12.84
CA ASP A 165 -6.31 -18.20 -12.67
C ASP A 165 -6.28 -19.39 -11.69
N HIS A 166 -5.10 -19.99 -11.49
CA HIS A 166 -4.88 -21.06 -10.52
C HIS A 166 -3.93 -20.68 -9.38
N GLY A 167 -3.72 -19.37 -9.18
CA GLY A 167 -2.89 -18.81 -8.12
C GLY A 167 -1.41 -18.65 -8.47
N VAL A 168 -0.67 -18.09 -7.53
CA VAL A 168 0.72 -17.64 -7.73
C VAL A 168 1.67 -18.80 -8.03
N GLU A 169 1.56 -19.94 -7.32
CA GLU A 169 2.44 -21.10 -7.53
C GLU A 169 2.22 -21.75 -8.91
N ALA A 170 0.95 -21.79 -9.38
CA ALA A 170 0.64 -22.29 -10.71
C ALA A 170 1.19 -21.37 -11.80
N MET A 171 1.10 -20.05 -11.63
CA MET A 171 1.74 -19.07 -12.52
C MET A 171 3.25 -19.29 -12.59
N ALA A 172 3.93 -19.39 -11.44
CA ALA A 172 5.37 -19.63 -11.41
C ALA A 172 5.78 -20.91 -12.17
N LYS A 173 4.95 -21.96 -12.10
CA LYS A 173 5.17 -23.21 -12.83
C LYS A 173 5.06 -23.04 -14.36
N LEU A 174 4.20 -22.12 -14.86
CA LEU A 174 4.14 -21.82 -16.29
C LEU A 174 5.46 -21.27 -16.82
N LEU A 175 6.25 -20.59 -15.96
CA LEU A 175 7.55 -20.02 -16.32
C LEU A 175 8.67 -21.07 -16.43
N GLU A 176 8.43 -22.35 -16.16
CA GLU A 176 9.35 -23.43 -16.47
C GLU A 176 9.39 -23.74 -17.97
N ASP A 177 8.33 -23.37 -18.72
CA ASP A 177 8.22 -23.54 -20.17
C ASP A 177 8.84 -22.36 -20.93
N PRO A 178 9.87 -22.57 -21.79
CA PRO A 178 10.48 -21.49 -22.57
C PRO A 178 9.51 -20.76 -23.52
N ASP A 179 8.50 -21.47 -24.05
CA ASP A 179 7.52 -20.87 -24.96
C ASP A 179 6.58 -19.92 -24.18
N MET A 180 6.21 -20.29 -22.95
CA MET A 180 5.45 -19.41 -22.05
C MET A 180 6.26 -18.20 -21.63
N ARG A 181 7.56 -18.33 -21.32
CA ARG A 181 8.45 -17.19 -21.04
C ARG A 181 8.45 -16.19 -22.19
N ARG A 182 8.61 -16.68 -23.43
CA ARG A 182 8.60 -15.82 -24.62
C ARG A 182 7.28 -15.06 -24.75
N LYS A 183 6.16 -15.77 -24.61
CA LYS A 183 4.82 -15.17 -24.69
C LYS A 183 4.59 -14.12 -23.60
N ILE A 184 4.93 -14.44 -22.36
CA ILE A 184 4.76 -13.53 -21.22
C ILE A 184 5.67 -12.30 -21.38
N ARG A 185 6.91 -12.48 -21.88
CA ARG A 185 7.81 -11.37 -22.19
C ARG A 185 7.18 -10.39 -23.21
N GLU A 186 6.63 -10.91 -24.32
CA GLU A 186 5.94 -10.09 -25.33
C GLU A 186 4.78 -9.30 -24.72
N GLU A 187 4.05 -9.89 -23.78
CA GLU A 187 2.94 -9.23 -23.10
C GLU A 187 3.40 -8.23 -22.01
N ILE A 188 4.54 -8.45 -21.36
CA ILE A 188 5.18 -7.47 -20.45
C ILE A 188 5.64 -6.24 -21.25
N ASP A 189 6.12 -6.41 -22.48
CA ASP A 189 6.55 -5.33 -23.36
C ASP A 189 5.37 -4.59 -24.04
N ASP A 190 4.13 -5.10 -23.91
CA ASP A 190 2.93 -4.47 -24.50
C ASP A 190 2.57 -3.16 -23.77
N THR A 191 2.63 -2.06 -24.49
CA THR A 191 2.34 -0.71 -23.99
C THR A 191 0.86 -0.30 -24.11
N SER A 192 -0.04 -1.25 -24.41
CA SER A 192 -1.46 -0.95 -24.67
C SER A 192 -2.28 -0.58 -23.41
N GLY A 193 -1.70 -0.76 -22.20
CA GLY A 193 -2.37 -0.40 -20.95
C GLY A 193 -3.46 -1.38 -20.50
N LYS A 194 -3.35 -2.66 -20.88
CA LYS A 194 -4.32 -3.71 -20.48
C LYS A 194 -4.32 -4.02 -18.98
N TYR A 195 -3.22 -3.72 -18.29
CA TYR A 195 -3.06 -3.88 -16.85
C TYR A 195 -2.02 -2.89 -16.33
N ASP A 196 -1.98 -2.67 -15.02
CA ASP A 196 -0.98 -1.82 -14.37
C ASP A 196 0.39 -2.50 -14.42
N ASN A 197 1.20 -2.11 -15.40
CA ASN A 197 2.46 -2.77 -15.73
C ASN A 197 3.62 -2.15 -14.95
N TYR A 198 3.99 -2.76 -13.84
CA TYR A 198 5.05 -2.29 -12.94
C TYR A 198 6.44 -2.24 -13.58
N PHE A 199 6.74 -3.12 -14.55
CA PHE A 199 8.01 -3.06 -15.28
C PHE A 199 8.09 -1.82 -16.19
N LEU A 200 7.04 -1.56 -16.96
CA LEU A 200 6.99 -0.37 -17.82
C LEU A 200 7.01 0.93 -16.99
N ASN A 201 6.36 0.91 -15.83
CA ASN A 201 6.34 2.05 -14.91
C ASN A 201 7.71 2.28 -14.26
N ALA A 202 8.47 1.25 -13.94
CA ALA A 202 9.86 1.33 -13.45
C ALA A 202 10.86 1.72 -14.56
N GLY A 203 10.48 1.55 -15.82
CA GLY A 203 11.23 1.99 -17.00
C GLY A 203 12.40 1.08 -17.41
N SER A 204 12.91 0.26 -16.51
CA SER A 204 13.98 -0.72 -16.80
C SER A 204 14.15 -1.71 -15.65
N TRP A 205 14.91 -2.78 -15.89
CA TRP A 205 15.26 -3.75 -14.83
C TRP A 205 16.18 -3.17 -13.74
N ASP A 206 16.85 -2.04 -13.98
CA ASP A 206 17.58 -1.30 -12.94
C ASP A 206 16.63 -0.49 -12.02
N GLY A 207 15.37 -0.32 -12.41
CA GLY A 207 14.31 0.25 -11.58
C GLY A 207 13.56 -0.79 -10.73
N VAL A 208 13.93 -2.08 -10.74
CA VAL A 208 13.29 -3.17 -10.00
C VAL A 208 14.30 -3.84 -9.09
N MET A 209 14.24 -3.59 -7.77
CA MET A 209 15.16 -4.15 -6.77
C MET A 209 14.43 -5.20 -5.93
N VAL A 210 15.00 -6.40 -5.84
CA VAL A 210 14.42 -7.50 -5.04
C VAL A 210 14.65 -7.23 -3.55
N THR A 211 13.59 -7.31 -2.75
CA THR A 211 13.66 -7.12 -1.29
C THR A 211 13.58 -8.42 -0.51
N THR A 212 12.81 -9.40 -1.03
CA THR A 212 12.65 -10.70 -0.38
C THR A 212 12.67 -11.81 -1.42
N SER A 213 13.58 -12.75 -1.25
CA SER A 213 13.76 -13.90 -2.13
C SER A 213 14.32 -15.10 -1.34
N PRO A 214 13.46 -15.83 -0.58
CA PRO A 214 13.92 -16.89 0.33
C PRO A 214 14.73 -18.01 -0.33
N ALA A 215 14.44 -18.34 -1.60
CA ALA A 215 15.15 -19.37 -2.35
C ALA A 215 16.41 -18.88 -3.07
N CYS A 216 16.61 -17.56 -3.16
CA CYS A 216 17.75 -16.91 -3.82
C CYS A 216 18.12 -15.61 -3.04
N PRO A 217 18.59 -15.72 -1.79
CA PRO A 217 18.82 -14.56 -0.92
C PRO A 217 19.95 -13.65 -1.43
N GLU A 218 20.84 -14.12 -2.28
CA GLU A 218 21.94 -13.35 -2.88
C GLU A 218 21.47 -12.24 -3.82
N VAL A 219 20.21 -12.27 -4.28
CA VAL A 219 19.62 -11.19 -5.09
C VAL A 219 19.04 -10.08 -4.23
N GLU A 220 18.77 -10.33 -2.94
CA GLU A 220 18.14 -9.35 -2.07
C GLU A 220 18.99 -8.07 -1.89
N GLY A 221 18.38 -6.93 -2.19
CA GLY A 221 19.02 -5.61 -2.18
C GLY A 221 19.74 -5.28 -3.49
N LYS A 222 19.62 -6.10 -4.53
CA LYS A 222 20.10 -5.81 -5.89
C LYS A 222 18.93 -5.59 -6.84
N THR A 223 19.15 -4.79 -7.87
CA THR A 223 18.20 -4.71 -8.97
C THR A 223 18.30 -5.97 -9.86
N ILE A 224 17.20 -6.29 -10.55
CA ILE A 224 17.19 -7.39 -11.52
C ILE A 224 18.27 -7.18 -12.59
N GLY A 225 18.45 -5.91 -13.04
CA GLY A 225 19.48 -5.55 -14.02
C GLY A 225 20.90 -5.78 -13.50
N GLU A 226 21.20 -5.39 -12.25
CA GLU A 226 22.51 -5.65 -11.60
C GLU A 226 22.79 -7.15 -11.50
N TYR A 227 21.83 -7.90 -10.97
CA TYR A 227 22.01 -9.35 -10.77
C TYR A 227 22.13 -10.12 -12.09
N ALA A 228 21.38 -9.72 -13.12
CA ALA A 228 21.51 -10.28 -14.47
C ALA A 228 22.91 -10.06 -15.05
N ARG A 229 23.47 -8.85 -14.87
CA ARG A 229 24.86 -8.53 -15.30
C ARG A 229 25.91 -9.37 -14.56
N GLU A 230 25.75 -9.57 -13.25
CA GLU A 230 26.63 -10.44 -12.45
C GLU A 230 26.62 -11.89 -12.96
N LEU A 231 25.45 -12.38 -13.38
CA LEU A 231 25.27 -13.75 -13.90
C LEU A 231 25.65 -13.87 -15.40
N GLY A 232 25.85 -12.76 -16.11
CA GLY A 232 26.01 -12.77 -17.57
C GLY A 232 24.78 -13.28 -18.30
N LYS A 233 23.57 -13.01 -17.80
CA LYS A 233 22.29 -13.55 -18.23
C LYS A 233 21.32 -12.45 -18.70
N ASP A 234 20.34 -12.84 -19.54
CA ASP A 234 19.23 -11.95 -19.91
C ASP A 234 18.42 -11.55 -18.66
N PRO A 235 18.06 -10.27 -18.47
CA PRO A 235 17.32 -9.83 -17.28
C PRO A 235 15.90 -10.40 -17.19
N TYR A 236 15.19 -10.67 -18.30
CA TYR A 236 13.90 -11.37 -18.27
C TYR A 236 14.05 -12.81 -17.78
N ASP A 237 15.05 -13.52 -18.27
CA ASP A 237 15.31 -14.89 -17.80
C ASP A 237 15.70 -14.89 -16.32
N THR A 238 16.47 -13.89 -15.88
CA THR A 238 16.82 -13.71 -14.47
C THR A 238 15.57 -13.47 -13.60
N PHE A 239 14.67 -12.60 -14.05
CA PHE A 239 13.39 -12.33 -13.39
C PHE A 239 12.52 -13.60 -13.31
N PHE A 240 12.37 -14.32 -14.42
CA PHE A 240 11.58 -15.56 -14.46
C PHE A 240 12.17 -16.64 -13.54
N ASP A 241 13.49 -16.79 -13.52
CA ASP A 241 14.14 -17.76 -12.65
C ASP A 241 13.91 -17.46 -11.16
N ILE A 242 13.98 -16.19 -10.77
CA ILE A 242 13.68 -15.77 -9.38
C ILE A 242 12.24 -16.16 -9.02
N LEU A 243 11.27 -15.92 -9.91
CA LEU A 243 9.88 -16.32 -9.69
C LEU A 243 9.72 -17.83 -9.58
N VAL A 244 10.36 -18.61 -10.48
CA VAL A 244 10.30 -20.08 -10.46
C VAL A 244 10.91 -20.62 -9.17
N MET A 245 12.12 -20.19 -8.79
CA MET A 245 12.82 -20.66 -7.60
C MET A 245 12.03 -20.38 -6.32
N ASN A 246 11.35 -19.22 -6.24
CA ASN A 246 10.55 -18.81 -5.08
C ASN A 246 9.08 -19.23 -5.19
N LYS A 247 8.68 -19.99 -6.22
CA LYS A 247 7.27 -20.36 -6.47
C LYS A 247 6.36 -19.12 -6.54
N GLY A 248 6.91 -18.01 -7.05
CA GLY A 248 6.27 -16.71 -7.12
C GLY A 248 6.21 -15.90 -5.82
N ASP A 249 6.69 -16.43 -4.67
CA ASP A 249 6.71 -15.75 -3.37
C ASP A 249 8.00 -14.93 -3.19
N SER A 250 8.09 -13.82 -3.89
CA SER A 250 9.16 -12.83 -3.78
C SER A 250 8.60 -11.42 -3.85
N SER A 251 9.32 -10.46 -3.27
CA SER A 251 8.92 -9.04 -3.23
C SER A 251 9.99 -8.15 -3.81
N ALA A 252 9.58 -7.02 -4.36
CA ALA A 252 10.49 -6.02 -4.90
C ALA A 252 10.03 -4.60 -4.61
N VAL A 253 10.95 -3.65 -4.69
CA VAL A 253 10.67 -2.22 -4.79
C VAL A 253 10.87 -1.76 -6.24
N PHE A 254 10.04 -0.80 -6.65
CA PHE A 254 9.95 -0.31 -8.02
C PHE A 254 10.11 1.21 -8.03
N ASN A 255 11.03 1.72 -8.83
CA ASN A 255 11.28 3.16 -9.02
C ASN A 255 10.25 3.74 -9.99
N THR A 256 9.11 4.20 -9.49
CA THR A 256 7.98 4.56 -10.35
C THR A 256 7.51 6.00 -10.20
N MET A 257 7.94 6.71 -9.16
CA MET A 257 7.43 8.04 -8.81
C MET A 257 8.52 9.11 -8.92
N LYS A 258 8.15 10.38 -8.81
CA LYS A 258 9.04 11.54 -8.68
C LYS A 258 8.69 12.38 -7.45
N ASP A 259 9.65 13.14 -6.95
CA ASP A 259 9.52 13.92 -5.73
C ASP A 259 8.42 15.00 -5.82
N GLU A 260 8.30 15.69 -6.96
CA GLU A 260 7.30 16.74 -7.14
C GLU A 260 5.87 16.20 -6.97
N ASN A 261 5.60 14.97 -7.47
CA ASN A 261 4.28 14.36 -7.29
C ASN A 261 4.01 14.02 -5.82
N LEU A 262 5.05 13.62 -5.05
CA LEU A 262 4.91 13.42 -3.61
C LEU A 262 4.57 14.73 -2.90
N PHE A 263 5.20 15.85 -3.31
CA PHE A 263 4.91 17.17 -2.76
C PHE A 263 3.48 17.62 -3.06
N ASP A 264 3.03 17.44 -4.30
CA ASP A 264 1.66 17.79 -4.69
C ASP A 264 0.62 17.03 -3.86
N VAL A 265 0.83 15.72 -3.64
CA VAL A 265 -0.10 14.91 -2.82
C VAL A 265 -0.09 15.35 -1.37
N ILE A 266 1.07 15.45 -0.71
CA ILE A 266 1.10 15.75 0.72
C ILE A 266 0.64 17.18 1.05
N LEU A 267 0.72 18.11 0.10
CA LEU A 267 0.18 19.46 0.22
C LEU A 267 -1.34 19.51 0.09
N ASN A 268 -1.97 18.52 -0.54
CA ASN A 268 -3.43 18.48 -0.64
C ASN A 268 -4.06 18.36 0.76
N GLU A 269 -5.12 19.13 1.02
CA GLU A 269 -5.81 19.17 2.31
C GLU A 269 -6.45 17.83 2.70
N ASN A 270 -6.78 17.00 1.71
CA ASN A 270 -7.41 15.69 1.90
C ASN A 270 -6.38 14.56 2.06
N ALA A 271 -5.09 14.86 2.01
CA ALA A 271 -4.03 13.87 2.17
C ALA A 271 -3.55 13.77 3.62
N ILE A 272 -3.28 12.54 4.05
CA ILE A 272 -2.65 12.20 5.34
C ILE A 272 -1.38 11.38 5.09
N VAL A 273 -0.60 11.12 6.13
CA VAL A 273 0.58 10.25 6.03
C VAL A 273 0.17 8.81 6.36
N GLY A 274 0.36 7.91 5.40
CA GLY A 274 0.25 6.46 5.58
C GLY A 274 1.62 5.80 5.38
N SER A 275 1.94 4.76 6.15
CA SER A 275 3.21 4.07 5.98
C SER A 275 3.19 3.01 4.89
N ASP A 276 2.05 2.37 4.66
CA ASP A 276 1.96 1.15 3.85
C ASP A 276 3.07 0.12 4.22
N GLY A 277 3.53 0.22 5.47
CA GLY A 277 4.65 -0.56 6.02
C GLY A 277 4.18 -1.89 6.56
N LEU A 278 4.92 -2.95 6.25
CA LEU A 278 4.74 -4.28 6.85
C LEU A 278 5.68 -4.44 8.03
N THR A 279 5.19 -5.03 9.12
CA THR A 279 6.05 -5.39 10.25
C THR A 279 7.10 -6.40 9.82
N ARG A 280 8.37 -6.08 10.05
CA ARG A 280 9.55 -6.89 9.70
C ARG A 280 10.48 -6.98 10.90
N ALA A 281 11.24 -8.05 10.99
CA ALA A 281 12.34 -8.13 11.95
C ALA A 281 13.53 -7.28 11.48
N LEU A 282 14.36 -6.81 12.42
CA LEU A 282 15.52 -5.94 12.11
C LEU A 282 16.55 -6.59 11.18
N ASN A 283 16.60 -7.92 11.12
CA ASN A 283 17.49 -8.68 10.26
C ASN A 283 16.86 -9.06 8.89
N GLU A 284 15.64 -8.62 8.63
CA GLU A 284 14.99 -8.82 7.33
C GLU A 284 15.22 -7.62 6.40
N LYS A 285 14.99 -7.82 5.10
CA LYS A 285 14.95 -6.74 4.11
C LYS A 285 13.51 -6.47 3.69
N SER A 286 13.21 -5.22 3.40
CA SER A 286 11.90 -4.74 2.98
C SER A 286 12.03 -3.37 2.32
N HIS A 287 10.94 -2.63 2.25
CA HIS A 287 10.96 -1.21 1.95
C HIS A 287 11.29 -0.41 3.23
N PRO A 288 12.09 0.67 3.15
CA PRO A 288 12.41 1.51 4.31
C PRO A 288 11.17 2.12 4.99
N ARG A 289 10.04 2.19 4.30
CA ARG A 289 8.78 2.70 4.85
C ARG A 289 8.26 1.92 6.06
N ALA A 290 8.69 0.68 6.26
CA ALA A 290 8.31 -0.12 7.42
C ALA A 290 8.80 0.50 8.75
N TYR A 291 9.94 1.17 8.73
CA TYR A 291 10.58 1.77 9.91
C TYR A 291 10.70 3.29 9.82
N GLY A 292 10.88 3.83 8.61
CA GLY A 292 11.29 5.22 8.40
C GLY A 292 10.17 6.19 8.01
N THR A 293 8.94 5.76 7.72
CA THR A 293 7.92 6.65 7.12
C THR A 293 7.66 7.91 7.94
N MET A 294 7.36 7.77 9.22
CA MET A 294 6.97 8.94 10.04
C MET A 294 8.14 9.91 10.28
N PRO A 295 9.34 9.45 10.69
CA PRO A 295 10.47 10.36 10.80
C PRO A 295 10.89 10.95 9.46
N ARG A 296 10.84 10.17 8.37
CA ARG A 296 11.15 10.67 7.03
C ARG A 296 10.15 11.73 6.56
N ALA A 297 8.87 11.59 6.86
CA ALA A 297 7.89 12.63 6.53
C ALA A 297 8.27 13.99 7.14
N ILE A 298 8.76 14.00 8.37
CA ILE A 298 9.28 15.21 9.01
C ILE A 298 10.59 15.67 8.36
N ASN A 299 11.57 14.77 8.22
CA ASN A 299 12.89 15.17 7.69
C ASN A 299 12.76 15.64 6.24
N TYR A 300 12.11 14.86 5.40
CA TYR A 300 12.03 15.12 3.96
C TYR A 300 11.14 16.30 3.61
N TYR A 301 9.92 16.37 4.15
CA TYR A 301 8.99 17.45 3.79
C TYR A 301 9.21 18.74 4.57
N VAL A 302 9.61 18.66 5.84
CA VAL A 302 9.75 19.86 6.69
C VAL A 302 11.18 20.39 6.70
N ARG A 303 12.18 19.53 7.00
CA ARG A 303 13.58 19.99 7.20
C ARG A 303 14.33 20.18 5.89
N GLU A 304 14.24 19.22 4.96
CA GLU A 304 15.03 19.22 3.74
C GLU A 304 14.40 20.08 2.65
N ASN A 305 13.11 19.92 2.41
CA ASN A 305 12.41 20.58 1.30
C ASN A 305 11.55 21.77 1.70
N HIS A 306 11.30 22.00 2.99
CA HIS A 306 10.58 23.17 3.52
C HIS A 306 9.19 23.40 2.88
N ILE A 307 8.48 22.32 2.49
CA ILE A 307 7.19 22.43 1.80
C ILE A 307 6.01 22.64 2.75
N MET A 308 6.16 22.35 4.03
CA MET A 308 5.16 22.65 5.05
C MET A 308 5.79 22.85 6.42
N SER A 309 4.99 23.39 7.38
CA SER A 309 5.44 23.54 8.76
C SER A 309 5.45 22.20 9.50
N LEU A 310 6.21 22.14 10.61
CA LEU A 310 6.26 20.96 11.47
C LEU A 310 4.86 20.65 12.04
N GLU A 311 4.15 21.68 12.50
CA GLU A 311 2.81 21.53 13.10
C GLU A 311 1.80 20.95 12.09
N ALA A 312 1.86 21.41 10.83
CA ALA A 312 1.00 20.89 9.77
C ALA A 312 1.32 19.42 9.47
N MET A 313 2.60 19.05 9.41
CA MET A 313 3.02 17.66 9.22
C MET A 313 2.58 16.78 10.39
N ILE A 314 2.82 17.19 11.62
CA ILE A 314 2.38 16.46 12.83
C ILE A 314 0.87 16.26 12.81
N ASN A 315 0.09 17.29 12.47
CA ASN A 315 -1.37 17.16 12.39
C ASN A 315 -1.80 16.12 11.34
N LYS A 316 -1.18 16.11 10.15
CA LYS A 316 -1.46 15.08 9.12
C LYS A 316 -1.12 13.65 9.57
N MET A 317 -0.12 13.49 10.42
CA MET A 317 0.31 12.20 10.98
C MET A 317 -0.54 11.74 12.17
N THR A 318 -1.19 12.65 12.88
CA THR A 318 -1.86 12.39 14.16
C THR A 318 -3.31 12.83 14.17
N GLY A 319 -3.59 14.12 14.42
CA GLY A 319 -4.94 14.65 14.63
C GLY A 319 -5.87 14.46 13.44
N GLU A 320 -5.41 14.78 12.22
CA GLU A 320 -6.22 14.60 11.02
C GLU A 320 -6.45 13.11 10.71
N THR A 321 -5.43 12.27 10.88
CA THR A 321 -5.57 10.82 10.73
C THR A 321 -6.57 10.24 11.73
N ALA A 322 -6.47 10.60 13.02
CA ALA A 322 -7.39 10.14 14.05
C ALA A 322 -8.84 10.59 13.77
N LYS A 323 -9.03 11.83 13.33
CA LYS A 323 -10.33 12.37 12.93
C LYS A 323 -10.93 11.60 11.74
N ARG A 324 -10.14 11.32 10.71
CA ARG A 324 -10.57 10.56 9.51
C ARG A 324 -10.96 9.11 9.83
N LEU A 325 -10.27 8.51 10.80
CA LEU A 325 -10.53 7.14 11.26
C LEU A 325 -11.54 7.07 12.42
N HIS A 326 -12.14 8.20 12.78
CA HIS A 326 -13.13 8.32 13.87
C HIS A 326 -12.61 7.90 15.26
N PHE A 327 -11.30 8.06 15.53
CA PHE A 327 -10.75 7.83 16.85
C PHE A 327 -11.10 8.99 17.79
N ARG A 328 -11.81 8.71 18.89
CA ARG A 328 -12.38 9.75 19.77
C ARG A 328 -11.38 10.36 20.76
N SER A 329 -10.37 9.58 21.16
CA SER A 329 -9.46 9.98 22.25
C SER A 329 -7.98 9.93 21.84
N LYS A 330 -7.67 10.06 20.54
CA LYS A 330 -6.31 9.93 20.00
C LYS A 330 -5.95 11.07 19.06
N GLY A 331 -4.67 11.23 18.80
CA GLY A 331 -4.12 12.12 17.76
C GLY A 331 -3.87 13.56 18.21
N ILE A 332 -4.30 13.96 19.39
CA ILE A 332 -4.01 15.28 19.97
C ILE A 332 -3.67 15.15 21.47
N ILE A 333 -2.92 16.10 21.99
CA ILE A 333 -2.65 16.24 23.44
C ILE A 333 -3.73 17.13 24.03
N ALA A 334 -4.67 16.51 24.77
CA ALA A 334 -5.77 17.22 25.42
C ALA A 334 -6.25 16.45 26.66
N ASP A 335 -6.92 17.13 27.58
CA ASP A 335 -7.52 16.54 28.77
C ASP A 335 -8.53 15.45 28.37
N GLY A 336 -8.43 14.27 28.96
CA GLY A 336 -9.32 13.15 28.70
C GLY A 336 -8.94 12.29 27.49
N TYR A 337 -7.86 12.64 26.76
CA TYR A 337 -7.32 11.82 25.67
C TYR A 337 -6.35 10.77 26.18
N ASP A 338 -6.19 9.69 25.41
CA ASP A 338 -5.22 8.64 25.70
C ASP A 338 -3.80 9.23 25.61
N ALA A 339 -2.97 8.93 26.61
CA ALA A 339 -1.60 9.40 26.66
C ALA A 339 -0.69 8.53 25.79
N ASP A 340 -0.84 8.65 24.46
CA ASP A 340 0.06 8.08 23.45
C ASP A 340 0.99 9.20 22.97
N ILE A 341 2.21 9.25 23.52
CA ILE A 341 3.10 10.41 23.40
C ILE A 341 4.48 9.96 22.94
N LEU A 342 5.03 10.70 21.98
CA LEU A 342 6.41 10.56 21.52
C LEU A 342 7.20 11.78 22.00
N VAL A 343 8.33 11.53 22.70
CA VAL A 343 9.30 12.57 23.07
C VAL A 343 10.54 12.37 22.20
N ILE A 344 10.93 13.42 21.50
CA ILE A 344 12.03 13.38 20.54
C ILE A 344 13.09 14.43 20.87
N ASP A 345 14.35 14.07 20.65
CA ASP A 345 15.46 15.00 20.53
C ASP A 345 15.43 15.56 19.10
N TRP A 346 14.93 16.79 18.97
CA TRP A 346 14.71 17.43 17.67
C TRP A 346 15.99 17.47 16.80
N ASP A 347 17.14 17.77 17.38
CA ASP A 347 18.38 17.94 16.63
C ASP A 347 18.94 16.61 16.12
N ASN A 348 18.62 15.50 16.78
CA ASN A 348 19.07 14.15 16.44
C ASN A 348 17.96 13.23 15.89
N PHE A 349 16.76 13.76 15.62
CA PHE A 349 15.65 12.96 15.12
C PHE A 349 15.77 12.74 13.61
N TYR A 350 16.22 11.53 13.20
CA TYR A 350 16.42 11.15 11.80
C TYR A 350 15.97 9.74 11.50
N ASP A 351 15.36 9.54 10.31
CA ASP A 351 15.19 8.22 9.71
C ASP A 351 16.54 7.66 9.26
N ARG A 352 16.76 6.37 9.50
CA ARG A 352 17.99 5.65 9.12
C ARG A 352 17.75 4.62 8.04
N ALA A 353 16.49 4.21 7.86
CA ALA A 353 16.11 3.19 6.91
C ALA A 353 16.37 3.64 5.46
N THR A 354 17.04 2.80 4.69
CA THR A 354 17.31 2.98 3.26
C THR A 354 16.81 1.77 2.47
N TYR A 355 16.78 1.83 1.15
CA TYR A 355 16.38 0.68 0.32
C TYR A 355 17.31 -0.54 0.48
N VAL A 356 18.57 -0.33 0.85
CA VAL A 356 19.54 -1.41 1.10
C VAL A 356 19.50 -1.89 2.55
N ASN A 357 19.42 -0.95 3.52
CA ASN A 357 19.30 -1.21 4.95
C ASN A 357 17.94 -0.71 5.43
N SER A 358 16.91 -1.51 5.15
CA SER A 358 15.51 -1.06 5.24
C SER A 358 14.89 -1.16 6.63
N CYS A 359 15.46 -1.99 7.50
CA CYS A 359 14.92 -2.23 8.84
C CYS A 359 15.82 -1.60 9.93
N GLU A 360 16.03 -0.29 9.82
CA GLU A 360 16.83 0.50 10.75
C GLU A 360 15.92 1.34 11.65
N LEU A 361 16.25 1.38 12.96
CA LEU A 361 15.51 2.18 13.93
C LEU A 361 15.82 3.67 13.75
N THR A 362 14.83 4.50 14.04
CA THR A 362 14.93 5.96 14.04
C THR A 362 15.82 6.45 15.17
N ASP A 363 16.72 7.39 14.91
CA ASP A 363 17.46 8.11 15.93
C ASP A 363 16.64 9.24 16.57
N GLY A 364 17.07 9.69 17.75
CA GLY A 364 16.48 10.85 18.43
C GLY A 364 15.10 10.59 19.04
N ILE A 365 14.75 9.34 19.32
CA ILE A 365 13.57 8.99 20.11
C ILE A 365 13.98 8.81 21.56
N ASP A 366 13.60 9.74 22.43
CA ASP A 366 13.89 9.67 23.86
C ASP A 366 12.89 8.77 24.59
N TYR A 367 11.58 9.01 24.37
CA TYR A 367 10.53 8.20 24.98
C TYR A 367 9.42 7.87 24.00
N VAL A 368 8.90 6.65 24.08
CA VAL A 368 7.59 6.27 23.55
C VAL A 368 6.69 5.89 24.71
N ILE A 369 5.58 6.56 24.83
CA ILE A 369 4.56 6.38 25.87
C ILE A 369 3.29 5.89 25.18
N VAL A 370 2.71 4.80 25.67
CA VAL A 370 1.44 4.24 25.17
C VAL A 370 0.48 4.06 26.34
N ASN A 371 -0.71 4.60 26.25
CA ASN A 371 -1.71 4.61 27.33
C ASN A 371 -1.11 5.07 28.70
N GLY A 372 -0.21 6.06 28.68
CA GLY A 372 0.43 6.60 29.88
C GLY A 372 1.61 5.79 30.44
N GLU A 373 1.97 4.68 29.83
CA GLU A 373 3.12 3.86 30.24
C GLU A 373 4.30 4.00 29.27
N VAL A 374 5.51 4.16 29.80
CA VAL A 374 6.73 4.21 28.99
C VAL A 374 7.03 2.82 28.46
N VAL A 375 7.04 2.67 27.12
CA VAL A 375 7.34 1.41 26.42
C VAL A 375 8.73 1.41 25.80
N TRP A 376 9.33 2.59 25.61
CA TRP A 376 10.66 2.78 25.03
C TRP A 376 11.36 3.97 25.70
N HIS A 377 12.59 3.78 26.19
CA HIS A 377 13.51 4.84 26.58
C HIS A 377 14.96 4.29 26.56
N ASP A 378 15.94 5.16 26.58
CA ASP A 378 17.37 4.80 26.54
C ASP A 378 17.71 3.81 25.41
N LYS A 379 17.06 3.96 24.25
CA LYS A 379 17.19 3.08 23.09
C LYS A 379 16.81 1.62 23.35
N GLN A 380 15.95 1.37 24.34
CA GLN A 380 15.53 0.03 24.74
C GLN A 380 14.02 -0.07 24.92
N PHE A 381 13.48 -1.22 24.54
CA PHE A 381 12.10 -1.59 24.85
C PHE A 381 11.99 -2.03 26.32
N THR A 382 11.02 -1.46 27.04
CA THR A 382 10.86 -1.71 28.50
C THR A 382 10.23 -3.05 28.84
N GLY A 383 9.76 -3.81 27.85
CA GLY A 383 9.04 -5.07 28.07
C GLY A 383 7.57 -4.87 28.44
N ARG A 384 7.04 -3.64 28.44
CA ARG A 384 5.63 -3.35 28.74
C ARG A 384 4.78 -3.35 27.48
N PHE A 385 3.54 -3.85 27.59
CA PHE A 385 2.57 -3.94 26.50
C PHE A 385 1.22 -3.32 26.92
N PRO A 386 1.14 -1.98 27.14
CA PRO A 386 -0.07 -1.32 27.58
C PRO A 386 -1.07 -1.07 26.43
N GLY A 387 -0.73 -1.44 25.21
CA GLY A 387 -1.58 -1.31 24.03
C GLY A 387 -2.88 -2.11 24.15
N ARG A 388 -3.94 -1.59 23.57
CA ARG A 388 -5.26 -2.26 23.52
C ARG A 388 -5.80 -2.28 22.10
N VAL A 389 -6.65 -3.26 21.81
CA VAL A 389 -7.38 -3.32 20.54
C VAL A 389 -8.43 -2.22 20.54
N ILE A 390 -8.36 -1.31 19.56
CA ILE A 390 -9.38 -0.30 19.33
C ILE A 390 -10.39 -0.89 18.36
N ARG A 391 -11.64 -0.96 18.77
CA ARG A 391 -12.76 -1.40 17.95
C ARG A 391 -13.53 -0.18 17.44
N HIS A 392 -14.02 -0.26 16.23
CA HIS A 392 -14.95 0.74 15.73
C HIS A 392 -16.26 0.68 16.55
N GLU A 393 -16.65 1.81 17.10
CA GLU A 393 -17.90 1.97 17.86
C GLU A 393 -18.94 2.62 16.95
N LYS A 394 -20.17 2.09 17.00
CA LYS A 394 -21.32 2.64 16.25
C LYS A 394 -21.69 4.05 16.71
#